data_4cdff9ac11947a509773f31771a3e54f
#
_entry.id   4cdff9ac11947a509773f31771a3e54f
#
_cell.length_a   1.000
_cell.length_b   1.000
_cell.length_c   1.000
_cell.angle_alpha   90.00
_cell.angle_beta   90.00
_cell.angle_gamma   90.00
#
_symmetry.space_group_name_H-M   'P 1'
#
loop_
_entity.id
_entity.type
_entity.pdbx_description
1 polymer ?
#
loop_
_entity_poly.entity_id
_entity_poly.type
_entity_poly.pdbx_seq_one_letter_code
_entity_poly.pdbx_strand_id
1 'polypeptide(L)'
;MAGLMFAHLNDENRQALARPLARSRSRAAACRLRRLALCGMSAVVVILPVGALGSSPAQAAASVRPAATSGWTALTLQNGWTGSPFGTSAPAVSAISGIVHFKGAIATTGASPVPFTLPAGFRPASVVFVPADLCTATNGRLQIEPTGVVTVQAEGGAFSNAACFTSLDGTSFAP
;
A
#
# COMPACT_ATOMS: atom_id res chain seq x y z
N MET A 1 -39.19 -34.42 34.45
CA MET A 1 -37.75 -34.38 34.69
C MET A 1 -37.11 -33.56 33.63
N ALA A 2 -37.01 -32.25 33.81
CA ALA A 2 -36.33 -31.32 32.92
C ALA A 2 -35.76 -30.21 33.81
N GLY A 3 -34.48 -30.25 34.03
CA GLY A 3 -33.81 -29.23 34.82
C GLY A 3 -32.37 -29.66 35.07
N LEU A 4 -31.41 -28.81 34.73
CA LEU A 4 -29.96 -28.83 34.88
C LEU A 4 -29.19 -29.05 33.56
N MET A 5 -29.16 -28.01 32.74
CA MET A 5 -28.06 -27.86 31.77
C MET A 5 -27.89 -26.39 31.31
N PHE A 6 -27.76 -25.45 32.25
CA PHE A 6 -27.43 -24.04 31.94
C PHE A 6 -26.65 -23.42 33.11
N ALA A 7 -25.42 -23.84 33.30
CA ALA A 7 -24.52 -23.16 34.24
C ALA A 7 -23.04 -23.55 34.00
N HIS A 8 -22.48 -23.31 32.82
CA HIS A 8 -21.01 -23.43 32.67
C HIS A 8 -20.39 -22.59 31.52
N LEU A 9 -20.98 -21.44 31.20
CA LEU A 9 -20.44 -20.57 30.14
C LEU A 9 -20.30 -19.11 30.61
N ASN A 10 -19.77 -18.82 31.79
CA ASN A 10 -19.63 -17.41 32.18
C ASN A 10 -18.40 -17.06 33.00
N ASP A 11 -17.40 -17.91 33.13
CA ASP A 11 -16.23 -17.60 33.98
C ASP A 11 -14.95 -17.25 33.18
N GLU A 12 -14.85 -17.66 31.92
CA GLU A 12 -13.67 -17.29 31.09
C GLU A 12 -13.70 -15.85 30.57
N ASN A 13 -14.86 -15.20 30.52
CA ASN A 13 -14.99 -13.84 29.97
C ASN A 13 -14.77 -12.73 31.01
N ARG A 14 -14.58 -13.07 32.29
CA ARG A 14 -14.29 -12.09 33.36
C ARG A 14 -12.80 -11.80 33.58
N GLN A 15 -11.91 -12.66 33.10
CA GLN A 15 -10.46 -12.47 33.29
C GLN A 15 -9.79 -11.61 32.21
N ALA A 16 -10.47 -11.26 31.10
CA ALA A 16 -9.93 -10.43 30.03
C ALA A 16 -9.93 -8.91 30.32
N LEU A 17 -10.59 -8.46 31.40
CA LEU A 17 -10.77 -7.03 31.70
C LEU A 17 -9.81 -6.42 32.71
N ALA A 18 -8.82 -7.17 33.19
CA ALA A 18 -7.86 -6.71 34.21
C ALA A 18 -6.42 -6.69 33.70
N ARG A 19 -6.13 -5.99 32.58
CA ARG A 19 -4.74 -5.63 32.23
C ARG A 19 -4.51 -4.14 32.45
N PRO A 20 -3.61 -3.75 33.38
CA PRO A 20 -3.30 -2.35 33.60
C PRO A 20 -2.57 -1.76 32.40
N LEU A 21 -3.01 -0.58 31.99
CA LEU A 21 -2.38 0.26 30.96
C LEU A 21 -0.94 0.59 31.37
N ALA A 22 0.02 -0.08 30.74
CA ALA A 22 1.43 0.30 30.82
C ALA A 22 1.62 1.63 30.08
N ARG A 23 1.82 2.71 30.87
CA ARG A 23 2.22 4.04 30.40
C ARG A 23 3.55 3.94 29.66
N SER A 24 3.52 4.03 28.36
CA SER A 24 4.71 4.28 27.54
C SER A 24 5.20 5.69 27.81
N ARG A 25 6.33 5.80 28.51
CA ARG A 25 7.08 7.07 28.69
C ARG A 25 7.77 7.40 27.39
N SER A 26 7.29 8.44 26.72
CA SER A 26 7.95 9.09 25.59
C SER A 26 9.31 9.63 26.03
N ARG A 27 10.39 9.05 25.51
CA ARG A 27 11.73 9.62 25.59
C ARG A 27 11.87 10.68 24.51
N ALA A 28 11.73 11.94 24.88
CA ALA A 28 12.16 13.06 24.09
C ALA A 28 13.69 13.03 23.99
N ALA A 29 14.22 12.72 22.80
CA ALA A 29 15.63 12.87 22.48
C ALA A 29 15.90 14.33 22.11
N ALA A 30 16.59 15.03 22.97
CA ALA A 30 17.06 16.40 22.79
C ALA A 30 18.09 16.45 21.65
N CYS A 31 17.75 17.18 20.60
CA CYS A 31 18.66 17.56 19.53
C CYS A 31 19.61 18.67 20.07
N ARG A 32 20.87 18.33 20.35
CA ARG A 32 21.90 19.29 20.74
C ARG A 32 22.43 20.02 19.51
N LEU A 33 22.12 21.31 19.43
CA LEU A 33 22.87 22.27 18.60
C LEU A 33 24.34 22.28 19.03
N ARG A 34 25.25 21.99 18.15
CA ARG A 34 26.63 22.42 18.24
C ARG A 34 26.90 23.45 17.15
N ARG A 35 26.91 24.72 17.58
CA ARG A 35 27.61 25.80 16.89
C ARG A 35 29.09 25.64 17.21
N LEU A 36 29.95 25.70 16.23
CA LEU A 36 31.32 26.14 16.38
C LEU A 36 31.69 26.94 15.14
N ALA A 37 31.99 28.20 15.43
CA ALA A 37 32.57 29.18 14.56
C ALA A 37 34.10 28.95 14.48
N LEU A 38 34.73 29.43 13.51
CA LEU A 38 35.93 30.28 13.38
C LEU A 38 36.79 29.89 12.19
N CYS A 39 36.90 30.90 11.33
CA CYS A 39 38.13 31.57 10.90
C CYS A 39 39.18 30.74 10.17
N GLY A 40 39.49 31.23 8.98
CA GLY A 40 40.69 30.86 8.24
C GLY A 40 40.69 31.51 6.85
N MET A 41 40.99 32.82 6.81
CA MET A 41 41.37 33.50 5.55
C MET A 41 42.70 32.89 5.06
N SER A 42 42.73 32.42 3.82
CA SER A 42 43.96 32.32 3.04
C SER A 42 43.58 32.42 1.57
N ALA A 43 43.88 33.59 1.02
CA ALA A 43 43.81 33.84 -0.40
C ALA A 43 45.01 33.15 -1.08
N VAL A 44 44.73 32.17 -1.93
CA VAL A 44 45.71 31.69 -2.91
C VAL A 44 45.12 31.94 -4.29
N VAL A 45 45.72 32.91 -5.01
CA VAL A 45 45.47 33.15 -6.43
C VAL A 45 46.15 32.04 -7.21
N VAL A 46 45.37 31.15 -7.80
CA VAL A 46 45.87 30.18 -8.78
C VAL A 46 45.28 30.53 -10.14
N ILE A 47 46.16 30.84 -11.06
CA ILE A 47 45.90 31.14 -12.47
C ILE A 47 45.38 29.84 -13.13
N LEU A 48 44.17 29.87 -13.70
CA LEU A 48 43.57 28.75 -14.40
C LEU A 48 44.03 28.67 -15.84
N PRO A 49 44.39 27.50 -16.39
CA PRO A 49 44.37 27.26 -17.81
C PRO A 49 42.91 27.08 -18.29
N VAL A 50 42.57 27.80 -19.36
CA VAL A 50 41.30 27.65 -20.09
C VAL A 50 41.29 26.26 -20.72
N GLY A 51 40.58 25.32 -20.04
CA GLY A 51 40.30 23.98 -20.55
C GLY A 51 38.87 23.91 -21.08
N ALA A 52 38.72 23.39 -22.29
CA ALA A 52 37.50 23.26 -23.05
C ALA A 52 36.33 22.70 -22.21
N LEU A 53 35.20 23.42 -22.20
CA LEU A 53 33.92 22.99 -21.67
C LEU A 53 33.32 21.92 -22.60
N GLY A 54 33.64 20.67 -22.30
CA GLY A 54 32.86 19.55 -22.80
C GLY A 54 31.51 19.50 -22.08
N SER A 55 30.48 20.12 -22.64
CA SER A 55 29.11 19.99 -22.19
C SER A 55 28.64 18.56 -22.49
N SER A 56 28.72 17.67 -21.51
CA SER A 56 28.00 16.40 -21.61
C SER A 56 26.50 16.72 -21.56
N PRO A 57 25.71 16.31 -22.58
CA PRO A 57 24.27 16.42 -22.46
C PRO A 57 23.83 15.51 -21.31
N ALA A 58 23.36 16.11 -20.23
CA ALA A 58 22.59 15.40 -19.21
C ALA A 58 21.38 14.80 -19.94
N GLN A 59 21.44 13.50 -20.21
CA GLN A 59 20.26 12.77 -20.65
C GLN A 59 19.27 12.82 -19.48
N ALA A 60 18.32 13.75 -19.59
CA ALA A 60 17.12 13.74 -18.80
C ALA A 60 16.47 12.37 -19.05
N ALA A 61 16.51 11.49 -18.06
CA ALA A 61 15.70 10.28 -18.07
C ALA A 61 14.26 10.76 -18.27
N ALA A 62 13.73 10.57 -19.48
CA ALA A 62 12.33 10.81 -19.76
C ALA A 62 11.55 9.89 -18.84
N SER A 63 11.02 10.44 -17.75
CA SER A 63 10.00 9.76 -16.97
C SER A 63 8.85 9.48 -17.94
N VAL A 64 8.65 8.20 -18.24
CA VAL A 64 7.51 7.73 -19.03
C VAL A 64 6.27 8.03 -18.17
N ARG A 65 5.75 9.23 -18.37
CA ARG A 65 4.47 9.62 -17.78
C ARG A 65 3.42 8.74 -18.46
N PRO A 66 2.67 7.92 -17.71
CA PRO A 66 1.63 7.10 -18.33
C PRO A 66 0.70 8.04 -19.11
N ALA A 67 0.47 7.73 -20.38
CA ALA A 67 -0.47 8.47 -21.20
C ALA A 67 -1.83 8.45 -20.48
N ALA A 68 -2.46 9.61 -20.35
CA ALA A 68 -3.76 9.73 -19.73
C ALA A 68 -4.77 8.86 -20.50
N THR A 69 -4.96 7.63 -20.04
CA THR A 69 -5.94 6.71 -20.63
C THR A 69 -7.29 7.12 -20.06
N SER A 70 -8.08 7.84 -20.80
CA SER A 70 -9.41 8.33 -20.40
C SER A 70 -10.48 7.22 -20.37
N GLY A 71 -10.11 6.01 -19.94
CA GLY A 71 -11.03 4.86 -19.90
C GLY A 71 -10.63 3.85 -18.83
N TRP A 72 -11.60 3.04 -18.44
CA TRP A 72 -11.39 1.91 -17.54
C TRP A 72 -10.90 0.69 -18.31
N THR A 73 -9.80 0.10 -17.88
CA THR A 73 -9.24 -1.15 -18.39
C THR A 73 -9.65 -2.28 -17.46
N ALA A 74 -10.32 -3.30 -17.98
CA ALA A 74 -10.71 -4.47 -17.20
C ALA A 74 -9.47 -5.20 -16.65
N LEU A 75 -9.53 -5.63 -15.40
CA LEU A 75 -8.48 -6.44 -14.80
C LEU A 75 -8.68 -7.92 -15.16
N THR A 76 -7.61 -8.56 -15.64
CA THR A 76 -7.61 -10.00 -15.85
C THR A 76 -7.31 -10.71 -14.54
N LEU A 77 -8.33 -11.34 -13.97
CA LEU A 77 -8.18 -12.08 -12.71
C LEU A 77 -7.53 -13.44 -12.95
N GLN A 78 -6.80 -13.91 -11.94
CA GLN A 78 -6.03 -15.16 -11.96
C GLN A 78 -6.17 -15.92 -10.64
N ASN A 79 -5.63 -17.12 -10.57
CA ASN A 79 -5.58 -17.95 -9.34
C ASN A 79 -6.95 -18.21 -8.69
N GLY A 80 -8.00 -18.34 -9.51
CA GLY A 80 -9.35 -18.62 -9.02
C GLY A 80 -10.11 -17.41 -8.47
N TRP A 81 -9.57 -16.19 -8.60
CA TRP A 81 -10.31 -14.98 -8.28
C TRP A 81 -11.37 -14.67 -9.34
N THR A 82 -12.51 -14.19 -8.89
CA THR A 82 -13.66 -13.80 -9.70
C THR A 82 -14.06 -12.37 -9.38
N GLY A 83 -14.65 -11.68 -10.36
CA GLY A 83 -15.11 -10.30 -10.19
C GLY A 83 -16.59 -10.20 -9.85
N SER A 84 -17.01 -9.01 -9.43
CA SER A 84 -18.41 -8.65 -9.18
C SER A 84 -19.13 -9.48 -8.10
N PRO A 85 -18.48 -9.87 -6.98
CA PRO A 85 -19.18 -10.54 -5.90
C PRO A 85 -20.31 -9.65 -5.38
N PHE A 86 -21.42 -10.26 -4.94
CA PHE A 86 -22.58 -9.55 -4.39
C PHE A 86 -23.19 -8.46 -5.30
N GLY A 87 -23.02 -8.59 -6.63
CA GLY A 87 -23.58 -7.61 -7.58
C GLY A 87 -22.79 -6.30 -7.69
N THR A 88 -21.55 -6.25 -7.21
CA THR A 88 -20.66 -5.11 -7.36
C THR A 88 -20.18 -4.91 -8.80
N SER A 89 -19.56 -3.76 -9.08
CA SER A 89 -18.97 -3.47 -10.40
C SER A 89 -17.86 -4.44 -10.76
N ALA A 90 -17.66 -4.66 -12.07
CA ALA A 90 -16.55 -5.45 -12.58
C ALA A 90 -15.19 -4.77 -12.22
N PRO A 91 -14.17 -5.56 -11.86
CA PRO A 91 -12.87 -5.04 -11.49
C PRO A 91 -12.18 -4.40 -12.69
N ALA A 92 -11.75 -3.15 -12.51
CA ALA A 92 -11.05 -2.40 -13.55
C ALA A 92 -10.09 -1.36 -12.95
N VAL A 93 -9.16 -0.90 -13.78
CA VAL A 93 -8.15 0.11 -13.44
C VAL A 93 -8.17 1.25 -14.44
N SER A 94 -7.90 2.47 -14.01
CA SER A 94 -7.75 3.65 -14.85
C SER A 94 -6.69 4.59 -14.31
N ALA A 95 -5.97 5.31 -15.18
CA ALA A 95 -5.09 6.40 -14.81
C ALA A 95 -5.80 7.73 -15.10
N ILE A 96 -6.06 8.51 -14.06
CA ILE A 96 -6.72 9.81 -14.14
C ILE A 96 -5.80 10.85 -13.49
N SER A 97 -5.40 11.85 -14.26
CA SER A 97 -4.49 12.92 -13.79
C SER A 97 -3.20 12.42 -13.14
N GLY A 98 -2.67 11.29 -13.62
CA GLY A 98 -1.43 10.70 -13.10
C GLY A 98 -1.60 9.83 -11.86
N ILE A 99 -2.84 9.62 -11.40
CA ILE A 99 -3.17 8.71 -10.30
C ILE A 99 -3.83 7.46 -10.87
N VAL A 100 -3.41 6.29 -10.40
CA VAL A 100 -4.02 5.01 -10.73
C VAL A 100 -5.19 4.77 -9.78
N HIS A 101 -6.37 4.58 -10.35
CA HIS A 101 -7.61 4.31 -9.62
C HIS A 101 -8.10 2.91 -9.95
N PHE A 102 -8.68 2.25 -8.97
CA PHE A 102 -9.38 0.98 -9.13
C PHE A 102 -10.88 1.16 -8.96
N LYS A 103 -11.65 0.20 -9.48
CA LYS A 103 -13.08 0.06 -9.21
C LYS A 103 -13.48 -1.40 -9.17
N GLY A 104 -14.64 -1.65 -8.57
CA GLY A 104 -15.27 -2.96 -8.48
C GLY A 104 -14.82 -3.74 -7.25
N ALA A 105 -15.12 -5.03 -7.26
CA ALA A 105 -14.70 -5.91 -6.18
C ALA A 105 -14.36 -7.31 -6.73
N ILE A 106 -13.63 -8.08 -5.90
CA ILE A 106 -13.17 -9.42 -6.22
C ILE A 106 -13.40 -10.36 -5.05
N ALA A 107 -13.53 -11.65 -5.34
CA ALA A 107 -13.62 -12.71 -4.35
C ALA A 107 -12.98 -14.00 -4.89
N THR A 108 -12.66 -14.94 -4.02
CA THR A 108 -12.14 -16.26 -4.40
C THR A 108 -12.57 -17.34 -3.41
N THR A 109 -12.61 -18.57 -3.87
CA THR A 109 -12.67 -19.77 -3.02
C THR A 109 -11.30 -20.45 -2.90
N GLY A 110 -10.29 -19.89 -3.60
CA GLY A 110 -8.92 -20.41 -3.61
C GLY A 110 -8.09 -19.91 -2.41
N ALA A 111 -6.85 -20.38 -2.32
CA ALA A 111 -5.90 -20.04 -1.27
C ALA A 111 -4.82 -19.02 -1.69
N SER A 112 -4.76 -18.64 -2.97
CA SER A 112 -3.75 -17.70 -3.46
C SER A 112 -4.13 -16.26 -3.14
N PRO A 113 -3.27 -15.48 -2.49
CA PRO A 113 -3.54 -14.07 -2.22
C PRO A 113 -3.29 -13.14 -3.41
N VAL A 114 -2.94 -13.67 -4.58
CA VAL A 114 -2.58 -12.89 -5.78
C VAL A 114 -3.73 -12.91 -6.78
N PRO A 115 -4.59 -11.85 -6.82
CA PRO A 115 -5.76 -11.81 -7.69
C PRO A 115 -5.44 -11.46 -9.14
N PHE A 116 -4.46 -10.60 -9.41
CA PHE A 116 -4.13 -10.12 -10.76
C PHE A 116 -2.73 -9.51 -10.82
N THR A 117 -2.28 -9.26 -12.04
CA THR A 117 -1.07 -8.47 -12.33
C THR A 117 -1.47 -7.24 -13.14
N LEU A 118 -1.07 -6.05 -12.69
CA LEU A 118 -1.34 -4.79 -13.38
C LEU A 118 -0.65 -4.73 -14.76
N PRO A 119 -1.35 -4.23 -15.79
CA PRO A 119 -0.72 -3.89 -17.06
C PRO A 119 0.42 -2.87 -16.88
N ALA A 120 1.40 -2.89 -17.75
CA ALA A 120 2.63 -2.09 -17.62
C ALA A 120 2.40 -0.58 -17.41
N GLY A 121 1.33 -0.02 -18.00
CA GLY A 121 0.99 1.41 -17.89
C GLY A 121 0.41 1.84 -16.52
N PHE A 122 0.15 0.90 -15.60
CA PHE A 122 -0.44 1.17 -14.30
C PHE A 122 0.45 0.74 -13.13
N ARG A 123 1.70 0.36 -13.40
CA ARG A 123 2.62 -0.17 -12.38
C ARG A 123 3.30 0.95 -11.62
N PRO A 124 3.47 0.82 -10.29
CA PRO A 124 4.23 1.78 -9.51
C PRO A 124 5.74 1.64 -9.74
N ALA A 125 6.49 2.71 -9.51
CA ALA A 125 7.95 2.70 -9.56
C ALA A 125 8.57 1.99 -8.33
N SER A 126 7.85 1.92 -7.22
CA SER A 126 8.24 1.25 -5.97
C SER A 126 7.04 0.47 -5.40
N VAL A 127 7.27 -0.41 -4.43
CA VAL A 127 6.18 -1.11 -3.75
C VAL A 127 5.25 -0.11 -3.07
N VAL A 128 3.95 -0.23 -3.32
CA VAL A 128 2.92 0.58 -2.66
C VAL A 128 1.94 -0.29 -1.90
N PHE A 129 1.39 0.25 -0.82
CA PHE A 129 0.35 -0.37 -0.01
C PHE A 129 -0.88 0.52 -0.02
N VAL A 130 -2.01 -0.02 -0.45
CA VAL A 130 -3.27 0.71 -0.60
C VAL A 130 -4.32 0.06 0.28
N PRO A 131 -5.01 0.80 1.16
CA PRO A 131 -6.06 0.22 2.01
C PRO A 131 -7.21 -0.33 1.16
N ALA A 132 -7.79 -1.43 1.61
CA ALA A 132 -8.95 -2.06 0.99
C ALA A 132 -9.92 -2.57 2.06
N ASP A 133 -11.21 -2.50 1.79
CA ASP A 133 -12.24 -3.09 2.63
C ASP A 133 -12.44 -4.56 2.28
N LEU A 134 -12.52 -5.40 3.32
CA LEU A 134 -12.70 -6.84 3.20
C LEU A 134 -14.05 -7.27 3.78
N CYS A 135 -14.35 -8.57 3.65
CA CYS A 135 -15.55 -9.16 4.26
C CYS A 135 -15.68 -8.79 5.75
N THR A 136 -16.93 -8.56 6.19
CA THR A 136 -17.27 -8.24 7.59
C THR A 136 -16.64 -6.96 8.13
N ALA A 137 -16.47 -5.96 7.23
CA ALA A 137 -15.80 -4.68 7.55
C ALA A 137 -14.39 -4.86 8.16
N THR A 138 -13.68 -5.89 7.73
CA THR A 138 -12.29 -6.13 8.13
C THR A 138 -11.37 -5.26 7.27
N ASN A 139 -10.41 -4.59 7.90
CA ASN A 139 -9.41 -3.84 7.19
C ASN A 139 -8.39 -4.77 6.50
N GLY A 140 -8.05 -4.41 5.27
CA GLY A 140 -7.02 -5.06 4.50
C GLY A 140 -6.26 -4.05 3.66
N ARG A 141 -5.34 -4.57 2.85
CA ARG A 141 -4.59 -3.76 1.89
C ARG A 141 -4.22 -4.55 0.65
N LEU A 142 -3.99 -3.81 -0.42
CA LEU A 142 -3.33 -4.31 -1.62
C LEU A 142 -1.85 -3.93 -1.52
N GLN A 143 -0.97 -4.91 -1.57
CA GLN A 143 0.44 -4.69 -1.84
C GLN A 143 0.65 -4.77 -3.35
N ILE A 144 1.19 -3.74 -3.96
CA ILE A 144 1.42 -3.64 -5.40
C ILE A 144 2.90 -3.47 -5.66
N GLU A 145 3.48 -4.41 -6.38
CA GLU A 145 4.90 -4.41 -6.70
C GLU A 145 5.19 -3.66 -8.03
N PRO A 146 6.44 -3.19 -8.26
CA PRO A 146 6.85 -2.62 -9.54
C PRO A 146 6.68 -3.57 -10.73
N THR A 147 6.70 -4.88 -10.50
CA THR A 147 6.37 -5.93 -11.48
C THR A 147 4.91 -5.90 -11.92
N GLY A 148 4.06 -5.20 -11.14
CA GLY A 148 2.62 -5.16 -11.29
C GLY A 148 1.88 -6.24 -10.51
N VAL A 149 2.55 -7.18 -9.88
CA VAL A 149 1.92 -8.21 -9.04
C VAL A 149 1.19 -7.55 -7.88
N VAL A 150 -0.08 -7.91 -7.71
CA VAL A 150 -0.92 -7.42 -6.61
C VAL A 150 -1.20 -8.56 -5.66
N THR A 151 -0.97 -8.32 -4.36
CA THR A 151 -1.25 -9.26 -3.28
C THR A 151 -2.28 -8.65 -2.32
N VAL A 152 -3.35 -9.37 -2.02
CA VAL A 152 -4.32 -8.97 -1.00
C VAL A 152 -3.88 -9.47 0.36
N GLN A 153 -3.88 -8.58 1.34
CA GLN A 153 -3.50 -8.88 2.73
C GLN A 153 -4.63 -8.45 3.68
N ALA A 154 -5.03 -9.35 4.58
CA ALA A 154 -5.94 -9.03 5.67
C ALA A 154 -5.11 -8.51 6.87
N GLU A 155 -5.38 -7.30 7.36
CA GLU A 155 -4.59 -6.68 8.43
C GLU A 155 -5.12 -7.02 9.83
N GLY A 156 -6.41 -7.25 9.98
CA GLY A 156 -7.05 -7.54 11.28
C GLY A 156 -7.75 -8.89 11.35
N GLY A 157 -7.54 -9.78 10.36
CA GLY A 157 -8.26 -11.04 10.26
C GLY A 157 -7.49 -12.12 9.53
N ALA A 158 -8.20 -13.18 9.14
CA ALA A 158 -7.65 -14.25 8.34
C ALA A 158 -7.80 -13.96 6.84
N PHE A 159 -7.04 -14.65 6.00
CA PHE A 159 -7.15 -14.56 4.54
C PHE A 159 -8.58 -14.87 4.06
N SER A 160 -9.38 -15.65 4.80
CA SER A 160 -10.78 -15.90 4.49
C SER A 160 -11.63 -14.61 4.36
N ASN A 161 -11.29 -13.54 5.07
CA ASN A 161 -11.96 -12.25 4.94
C ASN A 161 -11.64 -11.60 3.56
N ALA A 162 -10.39 -11.68 3.13
CA ALA A 162 -9.97 -11.21 1.81
C ALA A 162 -10.58 -12.08 0.68
N ALA A 163 -10.58 -13.40 0.86
CA ALA A 163 -11.12 -14.35 -0.09
C ALA A 163 -12.64 -14.18 -0.31
N CYS A 164 -13.38 -13.96 0.79
CA CYS A 164 -14.83 -13.74 0.74
C CYS A 164 -15.19 -12.47 -0.04
N PHE A 165 -14.46 -11.39 0.15
CA PHE A 165 -14.69 -10.10 -0.50
C PHE A 165 -13.46 -9.19 -0.34
N THR A 166 -13.06 -8.55 -1.42
CA THR A 166 -12.08 -7.46 -1.42
C THR A 166 -12.59 -6.34 -2.31
N SER A 167 -12.87 -5.17 -1.71
CA SER A 167 -13.25 -3.99 -2.46
C SER A 167 -12.04 -3.36 -3.13
N LEU A 168 -12.20 -3.00 -4.39
CA LEU A 168 -11.26 -2.19 -5.15
C LEU A 168 -11.77 -0.74 -5.27
N ASP A 169 -13.04 -0.48 -4.94
CA ASP A 169 -13.63 0.85 -5.03
C ASP A 169 -12.96 1.81 -4.04
N GLY A 170 -12.61 2.99 -4.54
CA GLY A 170 -11.93 4.02 -3.75
C GLY A 170 -10.44 3.80 -3.53
N THR A 171 -9.88 2.66 -3.94
CA THR A 171 -8.44 2.44 -3.85
C THR A 171 -7.71 3.17 -4.97
N SER A 172 -6.59 3.84 -4.64
CA SER A 172 -5.79 4.57 -5.62
C SER A 172 -4.36 4.78 -5.13
N PHE A 173 -3.43 5.00 -6.07
CA PHE A 173 -2.03 5.32 -5.76
C PHE A 173 -1.40 6.15 -6.87
N ALA A 174 -0.31 6.85 -6.54
CA ALA A 174 0.58 7.48 -7.51
C ALA A 174 1.61 6.46 -8.00
N PRO A 175 1.76 6.23 -9.33
CA PRO A 175 2.73 5.29 -9.89
C PRO A 175 4.18 5.76 -9.80
#